data_8e4cbd8eaec1968b4a5eed9e0346a813
#
_entry.id   8e4cbd8eaec1968b4a5eed9e0346a813
#
_cell.length_a   1.000
_cell.length_b   1.000
_cell.length_c   1.000
_cell.angle_alpha   90.00
_cell.angle_beta   90.00
_cell.angle_gamma   90.00
#
_symmetry.space_group_name_H-M   'P 1'
#
loop_
_entity.id
_entity.type
_entity.pdbx_description
1 polymer ?
#
loop_
_entity_poly.entity_id
_entity_poly.type
_entity_poly.pdbx_seq_one_letter_code
_entity_poly.pdbx_strand_id
1 'polypeptide(L)'
;PNPIDFQLEWAIAEKGSIVGVGRSKVSTLLSDLKLEPQSFDYFDEIALFLHAEHVLSTTKKLPAKNASQIKKALPFALEEGLTEDIEIFHIATDTIQPGSPTRCRIIKHDDLDKWRRSFRDFDIPCDFIAAESDLLEEEVGVCSLTFKKEEVLVSTDGTNALLLREQLSGILPSLDCTKLVSRGGELTEIEKSQLPSEAIIENHEGGDHPDTLKACLETQSSFVNLLQGEYSAPKRSSHKGSSLKTLGALAASLVVVLIG
;
A
#
# COMPACT_ATOMS: atom_id res chain seq x y z
N PRO A 1 23.33 -8.47 -13.66
CA PRO A 1 22.33 -7.50 -14.08
C PRO A 1 22.51 -6.24 -13.24
N ASN A 2 22.48 -5.08 -13.90
CA ASN A 2 22.55 -3.81 -13.17
C ASN A 2 21.31 -3.69 -12.25
N PRO A 3 21.46 -3.08 -11.05
CA PRO A 3 20.33 -2.80 -10.20
C PRO A 3 19.29 -1.97 -10.96
N ILE A 4 18.01 -2.27 -10.74
CA ILE A 4 16.95 -1.49 -11.39
C ILE A 4 16.80 -0.20 -10.61
N ASP A 5 17.08 0.91 -11.28
CA ASP A 5 17.01 2.26 -10.72
C ASP A 5 15.69 2.90 -11.14
N PHE A 6 14.68 2.78 -10.27
CA PHE A 6 13.34 3.32 -10.50
C PHE A 6 13.10 4.58 -9.67
N GLN A 7 12.11 5.34 -10.08
CA GLN A 7 11.68 6.55 -9.39
C GLN A 7 10.74 6.21 -8.23
N LEU A 8 10.88 6.94 -7.13
CA LEU A 8 10.06 6.78 -5.93
C LEU A 8 9.69 8.13 -5.33
N GLU A 9 8.58 8.17 -4.64
CA GLU A 9 8.21 9.24 -3.73
C GLU A 9 8.55 8.79 -2.30
N TRP A 10 9.01 9.73 -1.48
CA TRP A 10 9.35 9.44 -0.11
C TRP A 10 8.77 10.47 0.85
N ALA A 11 8.47 10.02 2.05
CA ALA A 11 8.07 10.87 3.15
C ALA A 11 8.79 10.44 4.44
N ILE A 12 9.20 11.42 5.23
CA ILE A 12 9.72 11.19 6.57
C ILE A 12 8.66 11.62 7.56
N ALA A 13 8.31 10.72 8.46
CA ALA A 13 7.38 10.98 9.55
C ALA A 13 8.09 10.95 10.90
N GLU A 14 7.82 11.93 11.74
CA GLU A 14 8.29 12.00 13.12
C GLU A 14 7.10 12.23 14.05
N LYS A 15 6.97 11.36 15.06
CA LYS A 15 5.88 11.47 16.07
C LYS A 15 4.48 11.58 15.45
N GLY A 16 4.24 10.85 14.35
CA GLY A 16 2.96 10.85 13.65
C GLY A 16 2.72 12.06 12.74
N SER A 17 3.72 12.89 12.49
CA SER A 17 3.62 14.04 11.57
C SER A 17 4.64 13.91 10.44
N ILE A 18 4.26 14.27 9.22
CA ILE A 18 5.19 14.30 8.08
C ILE A 18 6.07 15.55 8.21
N VAL A 19 7.39 15.34 8.22
CA VAL A 19 8.41 16.38 8.36
C VAL A 19 9.22 16.60 7.08
N GLY A 20 9.11 15.71 6.11
CA GLY A 20 9.77 15.83 4.81
C GLY A 20 9.12 14.96 3.76
N VAL A 21 9.08 15.45 2.53
CA VAL A 21 8.59 14.73 1.36
C VAL A 21 9.47 15.04 0.15
N GLY A 22 9.54 14.11 -0.79
CA GLY A 22 10.27 14.34 -2.03
C GLY A 22 10.15 13.21 -3.04
N ARG A 23 10.88 13.37 -4.13
CA ARG A 23 11.01 12.38 -5.20
C ARG A 23 12.48 12.13 -5.47
N SER A 24 12.86 10.88 -5.63
CA SER A 24 14.23 10.46 -5.92
C SER A 24 14.24 9.23 -6.79
N LYS A 25 15.41 8.94 -7.38
CA LYS A 25 15.70 7.58 -7.80
C LYS A 25 16.19 6.78 -6.60
N VAL A 26 16.06 5.46 -6.65
CA VAL A 26 16.58 4.60 -5.57
C VAL A 26 18.08 4.87 -5.36
N SER A 27 18.83 4.98 -6.45
CA SER A 27 20.29 5.25 -6.43
C SER A 27 20.68 6.58 -5.80
N THR A 28 19.79 7.57 -5.80
CA THR A 28 20.06 8.91 -5.27
C THR A 28 19.36 9.22 -3.97
N LEU A 29 18.55 8.30 -3.46
CA LEU A 29 17.71 8.53 -2.28
C LEU A 29 18.51 9.05 -1.08
N LEU A 30 19.63 8.41 -0.74
CA LEU A 30 20.48 8.84 0.36
C LEU A 30 21.03 10.25 0.16
N SER A 31 21.51 10.57 -1.02
CA SER A 31 22.05 11.90 -1.32
C SER A 31 20.96 12.97 -1.28
N ASP A 32 19.79 12.67 -1.79
CA ASP A 32 18.64 13.60 -1.80
C ASP A 32 18.10 13.84 -0.38
N LEU A 33 18.12 12.81 0.46
CA LEU A 33 17.83 12.91 1.89
C LEU A 33 18.98 13.56 2.70
N LYS A 34 20.15 13.80 2.08
CA LYS A 34 21.38 14.27 2.74
C LYS A 34 21.83 13.35 3.87
N LEU A 35 21.70 12.06 3.66
CA LEU A 35 22.01 11.00 4.62
C LEU A 35 23.27 10.25 4.19
N GLU A 36 24.05 9.80 5.16
CA GLU A 36 25.10 8.82 4.97
C GLU A 36 24.53 7.40 4.95
N PRO A 37 25.18 6.39 4.35
CA PRO A 37 24.65 5.02 4.26
C PRO A 37 24.23 4.41 5.62
N GLN A 38 24.93 4.74 6.70
CA GLN A 38 24.61 4.27 8.05
C GLN A 38 23.40 4.97 8.67
N SER A 39 22.90 6.03 8.03
CA SER A 39 21.83 6.86 8.59
C SER A 39 20.47 6.15 8.60
N PHE A 40 20.31 5.07 7.84
CA PHE A 40 19.10 4.25 7.94
C PHE A 40 18.89 3.63 9.33
N ASP A 41 19.95 3.48 10.12
CA ASP A 41 19.86 2.98 11.50
C ASP A 41 19.15 3.98 12.45
N TYR A 42 18.98 5.24 12.02
CA TYR A 42 18.25 6.27 12.77
C TYR A 42 16.74 6.20 12.56
N PHE A 43 16.26 5.49 11.53
CA PHE A 43 14.84 5.28 11.34
C PHE A 43 14.38 4.05 12.13
N ASP A 44 13.30 4.21 12.88
CA ASP A 44 12.68 3.11 13.62
C ASP A 44 12.07 2.08 12.66
N GLU A 45 11.51 2.56 11.55
CA GLU A 45 10.89 1.74 10.52
C GLU A 45 11.09 2.36 9.13
N ILE A 46 11.35 1.51 8.16
CA ILE A 46 11.39 1.86 6.75
C ILE A 46 10.32 1.03 6.04
N ALA A 47 9.27 1.72 5.59
CA ALA A 47 8.14 1.11 4.91
C ALA A 47 8.18 1.41 3.42
N LEU A 48 7.93 0.40 2.60
CA LEU A 48 7.77 0.49 1.16
C LEU A 48 6.33 0.21 0.79
N PHE A 49 5.71 1.11 0.03
CA PHE A 49 4.40 0.88 -0.57
C PHE A 49 4.55 0.61 -2.06
N LEU A 50 4.13 -0.57 -2.49
CA LEU A 50 4.17 -0.98 -3.89
C LEU A 50 2.93 -0.46 -4.62
N HIS A 51 3.15 0.03 -5.83
CA HIS A 51 2.08 0.48 -6.72
C HIS A 51 1.00 -0.61 -6.92
N ALA A 52 -0.24 -0.19 -7.05
CA ALA A 52 -1.38 -1.10 -7.18
C ALA A 52 -1.31 -2.03 -8.42
N GLU A 53 -0.50 -1.70 -9.41
CA GLU A 53 -0.21 -2.58 -10.56
C GLU A 53 0.44 -3.89 -10.15
N HIS A 54 1.25 -3.88 -9.08
CA HIS A 54 2.02 -5.05 -8.63
C HIS A 54 1.32 -5.88 -7.58
N VAL A 55 0.34 -5.32 -6.88
CA VAL A 55 -0.30 -5.98 -5.74
C VAL A 55 -1.82 -6.00 -5.93
N LEU A 56 -2.36 -7.19 -6.16
CA LEU A 56 -3.79 -7.39 -6.13
C LEU A 56 -4.28 -7.37 -4.68
N SER A 57 -5.20 -6.49 -4.39
CA SER A 57 -5.82 -6.34 -3.07
C SER A 57 -7.26 -6.81 -3.11
N THR A 58 -7.61 -7.71 -2.20
CA THR A 58 -8.98 -8.24 -2.09
C THR A 58 -9.30 -8.62 -0.66
N THR A 59 -10.58 -8.80 -0.37
CA THR A 59 -11.09 -9.25 0.92
C THR A 59 -11.92 -10.52 0.74
N LYS A 60 -11.69 -11.54 1.57
CA LYS A 60 -12.42 -12.80 1.53
C LYS A 60 -12.99 -13.14 2.89
N LYS A 61 -14.26 -13.54 2.91
CA LYS A 61 -14.91 -14.08 4.11
C LYS A 61 -15.17 -15.57 3.91
N LEU A 62 -14.51 -16.40 4.71
CA LEU A 62 -14.61 -17.85 4.59
C LEU A 62 -15.39 -18.45 5.78
N PRO A 63 -16.28 -19.40 5.53
CA PRO A 63 -17.08 -20.03 6.57
C PRO A 63 -16.27 -21.12 7.30
N ALA A 64 -15.26 -20.72 8.08
CA ALA A 64 -14.40 -21.63 8.82
C ALA A 64 -14.36 -21.27 10.31
N LYS A 65 -14.15 -22.29 11.16
CA LYS A 65 -14.28 -22.16 12.63
C LYS A 65 -13.01 -21.64 13.31
N ASN A 66 -11.88 -21.68 12.64
CA ASN A 66 -10.61 -21.20 13.20
C ASN A 66 -9.67 -20.66 12.11
N ALA A 67 -8.71 -19.84 12.53
CA ALA A 67 -7.76 -19.17 11.66
C ALA A 67 -6.93 -20.15 10.79
N SER A 68 -6.57 -21.32 11.33
CA SER A 68 -5.80 -22.33 10.58
C SER A 68 -6.59 -22.90 9.41
N GLN A 69 -7.89 -23.13 9.57
CA GLN A 69 -8.74 -23.58 8.48
C GLN A 69 -8.92 -22.50 7.42
N ILE A 70 -9.11 -21.23 7.85
CA ILE A 70 -9.18 -20.10 6.93
C ILE A 70 -7.88 -20.01 6.11
N LYS A 71 -6.74 -20.02 6.79
CA LYS A 71 -5.43 -19.95 6.11
C LYS A 71 -5.22 -21.04 5.08
N LYS A 72 -5.70 -22.27 5.34
CA LYS A 72 -5.59 -23.40 4.39
C LYS A 72 -6.57 -23.28 3.22
N ALA A 73 -7.76 -22.75 3.45
CA ALA A 73 -8.79 -22.62 2.41
C ALA A 73 -8.61 -21.36 1.54
N LEU A 74 -7.88 -20.37 2.05
CA LEU A 74 -7.74 -19.06 1.42
C LEU A 74 -7.12 -19.13 0.00
N PRO A 75 -6.03 -19.89 -0.27
CA PRO A 75 -5.50 -20.02 -1.64
C PRO A 75 -6.54 -20.50 -2.64
N PHE A 76 -7.31 -21.53 -2.30
CA PHE A 76 -8.36 -22.06 -3.18
C PHE A 76 -9.48 -21.04 -3.45
N ALA A 77 -9.84 -20.24 -2.44
CA ALA A 77 -10.87 -19.20 -2.60
C ALA A 77 -10.36 -17.99 -3.41
N LEU A 78 -9.06 -17.80 -3.51
CA LEU A 78 -8.44 -16.74 -4.30
C LEU A 78 -8.16 -17.18 -5.74
N GLU A 79 -7.86 -18.45 -5.95
CA GLU A 79 -7.51 -19.03 -7.26
C GLU A 79 -8.58 -18.78 -8.33
N GLU A 80 -9.87 -18.84 -7.94
CA GLU A 80 -10.99 -18.56 -8.86
C GLU A 80 -10.96 -17.15 -9.48
N GLY A 81 -10.29 -16.21 -8.82
CA GLY A 81 -10.15 -14.82 -9.27
C GLY A 81 -8.83 -14.49 -9.97
N LEU A 82 -7.93 -15.48 -10.08
CA LEU A 82 -6.61 -15.30 -10.69
C LEU A 82 -6.60 -15.87 -12.10
N THR A 83 -5.80 -15.27 -12.97
CA THR A 83 -5.61 -15.73 -14.36
C THR A 83 -4.44 -16.69 -14.53
N GLU A 84 -3.63 -16.84 -13.49
CA GLU A 84 -2.43 -17.66 -13.45
C GLU A 84 -2.46 -18.55 -12.20
N ASP A 85 -1.61 -19.59 -12.16
CA ASP A 85 -1.54 -20.54 -11.05
C ASP A 85 -1.24 -19.87 -9.73
N ILE A 86 -1.97 -20.22 -8.70
CA ILE A 86 -1.84 -19.63 -7.35
C ILE A 86 -0.42 -19.80 -6.77
N GLU A 87 0.30 -20.86 -7.20
CA GLU A 87 1.64 -21.18 -6.71
C GLU A 87 2.71 -20.14 -7.08
N ILE A 88 2.47 -19.30 -8.11
CA ILE A 88 3.40 -18.23 -8.48
C ILE A 88 3.22 -16.97 -7.61
N PHE A 89 2.18 -16.95 -6.76
CA PHE A 89 1.84 -15.80 -5.95
C PHE A 89 2.17 -15.99 -4.48
N HIS A 90 2.74 -14.97 -3.89
CA HIS A 90 2.78 -14.78 -2.45
C HIS A 90 1.47 -14.15 -1.97
N ILE A 91 0.87 -14.75 -0.94
CA ILE A 91 -0.37 -14.27 -0.32
C ILE A 91 -0.05 -13.81 1.10
N ALA A 92 -0.19 -12.52 1.34
CA ALA A 92 -0.14 -11.94 2.67
C ALA A 92 -1.54 -11.58 3.16
N THR A 93 -1.77 -11.68 4.45
CA THR A 93 -3.07 -11.39 5.07
C THR A 93 -2.91 -10.51 6.31
N ASP A 94 -3.97 -9.81 6.66
CA ASP A 94 -4.10 -9.24 7.99
C ASP A 94 -4.33 -10.34 9.05
N THR A 95 -4.65 -9.93 10.28
CA THR A 95 -4.95 -10.87 11.35
C THR A 95 -6.24 -11.64 11.05
N ILE A 96 -6.10 -12.94 10.78
CA ILE A 96 -7.23 -13.81 10.46
C ILE A 96 -8.11 -14.03 11.71
N GLN A 97 -9.36 -13.60 11.63
CA GLN A 97 -10.37 -13.79 12.67
C GLN A 97 -11.57 -14.59 12.13
N PRO A 98 -11.94 -15.72 12.74
CA PRO A 98 -13.11 -16.49 12.33
C PRO A 98 -14.39 -15.65 12.34
N GLY A 99 -15.15 -15.73 11.24
CA GLY A 99 -16.40 -14.98 11.09
C GLY A 99 -16.24 -13.57 10.53
N SER A 100 -15.03 -13.03 10.53
CA SER A 100 -14.69 -11.72 9.93
C SER A 100 -14.11 -11.86 8.53
N PRO A 101 -14.24 -10.84 7.67
CA PRO A 101 -13.50 -10.77 6.43
C PRO A 101 -11.98 -10.73 6.69
N THR A 102 -11.20 -11.36 5.82
CA THR A 102 -9.74 -11.35 5.83
C THR A 102 -9.25 -10.54 4.65
N ARG A 103 -8.46 -9.51 4.89
CA ARG A 103 -7.80 -8.75 3.82
C ARG A 103 -6.62 -9.54 3.29
N CYS A 104 -6.54 -9.63 1.96
CA CYS A 104 -5.50 -10.36 1.26
C CYS A 104 -4.77 -9.42 0.32
N ARG A 105 -3.46 -9.54 0.29
CA ARG A 105 -2.58 -8.86 -0.67
C ARG A 105 -1.80 -9.94 -1.40
N ILE A 106 -1.87 -9.92 -2.71
CA ILE A 106 -1.40 -10.98 -3.59
C ILE A 106 -0.41 -10.36 -4.54
N ILE A 107 0.80 -10.88 -4.57
CA ILE A 107 1.89 -10.41 -5.43
C ILE A 107 2.65 -11.60 -6.00
N LYS A 108 3.13 -11.52 -7.23
CA LYS A 108 4.00 -12.57 -7.78
C LYS A 108 5.29 -12.68 -6.97
N HIS A 109 5.75 -13.89 -6.71
CA HIS A 109 7.02 -14.14 -6.02
C HIS A 109 8.18 -13.41 -6.69
N ASP A 110 8.26 -13.47 -8.03
CA ASP A 110 9.30 -12.81 -8.80
C ASP A 110 9.31 -11.29 -8.64
N ASP A 111 8.13 -10.67 -8.56
CA ASP A 111 8.01 -9.23 -8.37
C ASP A 111 8.43 -8.82 -6.95
N LEU A 112 7.95 -9.54 -5.92
CA LEU A 112 8.35 -9.26 -4.55
C LEU A 112 9.86 -9.42 -4.35
N ASP A 113 10.45 -10.47 -4.93
CA ASP A 113 11.90 -10.68 -4.91
C ASP A 113 12.68 -9.62 -5.66
N LYS A 114 12.15 -9.14 -6.79
CA LYS A 114 12.73 -8.04 -7.57
C LYS A 114 12.79 -6.76 -6.74
N TRP A 115 11.70 -6.39 -6.06
CA TRP A 115 11.64 -5.21 -5.20
C TRP A 115 12.62 -5.33 -4.03
N ARG A 116 12.58 -6.43 -3.31
CA ARG A 116 13.51 -6.68 -2.18
C ARG A 116 14.97 -6.63 -2.59
N ARG A 117 15.32 -7.21 -3.75
CA ARG A 117 16.69 -7.14 -4.29
C ARG A 117 17.07 -5.71 -4.63
N SER A 118 16.22 -4.96 -5.31
CA SER A 118 16.52 -3.59 -5.70
C SER A 118 16.86 -2.70 -4.50
N PHE A 119 16.12 -2.80 -3.40
CA PHE A 119 16.43 -2.05 -2.18
C PHE A 119 17.73 -2.53 -1.52
N ARG A 120 17.90 -3.85 -1.43
CA ARG A 120 19.14 -4.43 -0.87
C ARG A 120 20.40 -4.05 -1.65
N ASP A 121 20.32 -3.98 -2.99
CA ASP A 121 21.45 -3.65 -3.84
C ASP A 121 21.91 -2.18 -3.67
N PHE A 122 21.08 -1.33 -3.07
CA PHE A 122 21.40 0.03 -2.67
C PHE A 122 21.56 0.20 -1.15
N ASP A 123 21.71 -0.90 -0.41
CA ASP A 123 21.85 -0.93 1.05
C ASP A 123 20.69 -0.21 1.80
N ILE A 124 19.50 -0.18 1.21
CA ILE A 124 18.29 0.38 1.83
C ILE A 124 17.57 -0.75 2.55
N PRO A 125 17.53 -0.75 3.89
CA PRO A 125 16.75 -1.74 4.62
C PRO A 125 15.25 -1.53 4.38
N CYS A 126 14.51 -2.62 4.37
CA CYS A 126 13.07 -2.59 4.21
C CYS A 126 12.45 -3.43 5.31
N ASP A 127 11.82 -2.77 6.28
CA ASP A 127 11.24 -3.43 7.44
C ASP A 127 9.79 -3.85 7.17
N PHE A 128 9.15 -3.17 6.23
CA PHE A 128 7.75 -3.33 5.91
C PHE A 128 7.49 -3.11 4.42
N ILE A 129 6.72 -3.99 3.78
CA ILE A 129 6.24 -3.81 2.40
C ILE A 129 4.73 -3.97 2.41
N ALA A 130 4.00 -3.00 1.85
CA ALA A 130 2.56 -3.03 1.72
C ALA A 130 2.11 -2.62 0.31
N ALA A 131 0.84 -2.76 0.03
CA ALA A 131 0.24 -2.22 -1.17
C ALA A 131 -0.05 -0.73 -1.00
N GLU A 132 0.15 0.06 -2.04
CA GLU A 132 -0.27 1.46 -2.07
C GLU A 132 -1.77 1.62 -1.78
N SER A 133 -2.56 0.67 -2.22
CA SER A 133 -4.00 0.64 -1.95
C SER A 133 -4.36 0.57 -0.45
N ASP A 134 -3.44 0.12 0.41
CA ASP A 134 -3.62 0.14 1.86
C ASP A 134 -3.61 1.57 2.44
N LEU A 135 -3.15 2.56 1.66
CA LEU A 135 -3.20 3.97 2.03
C LEU A 135 -4.60 4.59 1.84
N LEU A 136 -5.51 3.87 1.17
CA LEU A 136 -6.89 4.32 0.98
C LEU A 136 -7.74 3.93 2.19
N GLU A 137 -8.69 4.79 2.54
CA GLU A 137 -9.66 4.46 3.59
C GLU A 137 -10.55 3.28 3.14
N GLU A 138 -10.65 2.27 3.99
CA GLU A 138 -11.53 1.12 3.81
C GLU A 138 -12.72 1.27 4.76
N GLU A 139 -13.77 1.93 4.30
CA GLU A 139 -15.04 2.01 5.00
C GLU A 139 -16.10 1.22 4.23
N VAL A 140 -16.92 0.43 4.94
CA VAL A 140 -17.95 -0.38 4.31
C VAL A 140 -18.99 0.50 3.59
N GLY A 141 -19.26 0.18 2.32
CA GLY A 141 -20.19 0.95 1.49
C GLY A 141 -19.61 2.25 0.93
N VAL A 142 -18.32 2.50 1.15
CA VAL A 142 -17.59 3.62 0.54
C VAL A 142 -16.75 3.12 -0.62
N CYS A 143 -16.91 3.75 -1.78
CA CYS A 143 -16.00 3.59 -2.91
C CYS A 143 -15.03 4.75 -2.96
N SER A 144 -13.75 4.47 -3.11
CA SER A 144 -12.72 5.48 -3.32
C SER A 144 -12.18 5.42 -4.74
N LEU A 145 -12.06 6.58 -5.36
CA LEU A 145 -11.41 6.76 -6.66
C LEU A 145 -10.19 7.66 -6.46
N THR A 146 -9.00 7.17 -6.77
CA THR A 146 -7.80 7.99 -6.80
C THR A 146 -7.33 8.13 -8.23
N PHE A 147 -7.44 9.34 -8.75
CA PHE A 147 -7.04 9.66 -10.12
C PHE A 147 -5.54 9.91 -10.20
N LYS A 148 -4.89 9.22 -11.11
CA LYS A 148 -3.48 9.39 -11.49
C LYS A 148 -3.45 9.60 -12.99
N LYS A 149 -2.87 10.63 -13.50
CA LYS A 149 -2.75 10.92 -14.94
C LYS A 149 -3.78 10.19 -15.83
N GLU A 150 -3.43 8.98 -16.29
CA GLU A 150 -4.27 8.18 -17.20
C GLU A 150 -4.90 6.96 -16.50
N GLU A 151 -4.68 6.80 -15.20
CA GLU A 151 -5.15 5.67 -14.41
C GLU A 151 -6.07 6.12 -13.28
N VAL A 152 -6.90 5.21 -12.83
CA VAL A 152 -7.76 5.39 -11.66
C VAL A 152 -7.64 4.15 -10.79
N LEU A 153 -7.20 4.33 -9.56
CA LEU A 153 -7.27 3.30 -8.55
C LEU A 153 -8.66 3.34 -7.91
N VAL A 154 -9.39 2.26 -8.07
CA VAL A 154 -10.73 2.07 -7.51
C VAL A 154 -10.64 1.16 -6.31
N SER A 155 -11.17 1.59 -5.18
CA SER A 155 -11.25 0.78 -3.96
C SER A 155 -12.70 0.67 -3.52
N THR A 156 -13.14 -0.54 -3.21
CA THR A 156 -14.47 -0.83 -2.65
C THR A 156 -14.41 -2.08 -1.78
N ASP A 157 -14.91 -1.98 -0.55
CA ASP A 157 -14.99 -3.09 0.42
C ASP A 157 -13.68 -3.90 0.56
N GLY A 158 -12.53 -3.22 0.55
CA GLY A 158 -11.21 -3.85 0.68
C GLY A 158 -10.72 -4.58 -0.56
N THR A 159 -11.41 -4.42 -1.70
CA THR A 159 -10.97 -4.87 -3.02
C THR A 159 -10.58 -3.67 -3.87
N ASN A 160 -9.43 -3.76 -4.51
CA ASN A 160 -8.89 -2.67 -5.31
C ASN A 160 -8.62 -3.11 -6.74
N ALA A 161 -8.88 -2.21 -7.67
CA ALA A 161 -8.57 -2.38 -9.09
C ALA A 161 -7.92 -1.12 -9.65
N LEU A 162 -6.84 -1.28 -10.40
CA LEU A 162 -6.24 -0.21 -11.19
C LEU A 162 -6.81 -0.30 -12.60
N LEU A 163 -7.36 0.80 -13.08
CA LEU A 163 -8.01 0.91 -14.39
C LEU A 163 -7.42 2.07 -15.18
N LEU A 164 -7.43 1.97 -16.50
CA LEU A 164 -7.26 3.15 -17.33
C LEU A 164 -8.45 4.10 -17.14
N ARG A 165 -8.19 5.40 -17.16
CA ARG A 165 -9.23 6.43 -16.98
C ARG A 165 -10.45 6.24 -17.90
N GLU A 166 -10.21 5.81 -19.14
CA GLU A 166 -11.26 5.55 -20.13
C GLU A 166 -12.17 4.35 -19.78
N GLN A 167 -11.70 3.43 -18.94
CA GLN A 167 -12.45 2.24 -18.51
C GLN A 167 -13.40 2.53 -17.35
N LEU A 168 -13.21 3.66 -16.66
CA LEU A 168 -13.97 4.00 -15.46
C LEU A 168 -15.49 4.00 -15.70
N SER A 169 -15.93 4.61 -16.78
CA SER A 169 -17.36 4.67 -17.14
C SER A 169 -18.01 3.29 -17.25
N GLY A 170 -17.25 2.26 -17.61
CA GLY A 170 -17.76 0.89 -17.74
C GLY A 170 -18.04 0.20 -16.40
N ILE A 171 -17.38 0.63 -15.34
CA ILE A 171 -17.51 -0.02 -14.02
C ILE A 171 -18.41 0.77 -13.06
N LEU A 172 -18.55 2.08 -13.21
CA LEU A 172 -19.33 2.93 -12.30
C LEU A 172 -20.74 2.38 -12.02
N PRO A 173 -21.49 1.85 -13.02
CA PRO A 173 -22.82 1.29 -12.78
C PRO A 173 -22.81 0.03 -11.89
N SER A 174 -21.68 -0.66 -11.78
CA SER A 174 -21.53 -1.87 -10.98
C SER A 174 -21.02 -1.62 -9.57
N LEU A 175 -20.64 -0.38 -9.23
CA LEU A 175 -20.20 -0.02 -7.90
C LEU A 175 -21.39 0.04 -6.95
N ASP A 176 -21.41 -0.86 -5.99
CA ASP A 176 -22.40 -0.87 -4.91
C ASP A 176 -21.88 -0.03 -3.74
N CYS A 177 -22.09 1.28 -3.82
CA CYS A 177 -21.65 2.20 -2.80
C CYS A 177 -22.73 3.24 -2.44
N THR A 178 -22.81 3.59 -1.16
CA THR A 178 -23.64 4.69 -0.65
C THR A 178 -22.89 6.03 -0.69
N LYS A 179 -21.57 5.97 -0.72
CA LYS A 179 -20.67 7.11 -0.74
C LYS A 179 -19.51 6.85 -1.71
N LEU A 180 -19.17 7.84 -2.50
CA LEU A 180 -18.02 7.82 -3.38
C LEU A 180 -17.10 8.98 -3.04
N VAL A 181 -15.85 8.65 -2.73
CA VAL A 181 -14.78 9.62 -2.43
C VAL A 181 -13.84 9.70 -3.62
N SER A 182 -13.70 10.89 -4.19
CA SER A 182 -12.80 11.16 -5.32
C SER A 182 -11.59 11.97 -4.86
N ARG A 183 -10.38 11.56 -5.24
CA ARG A 183 -9.11 12.23 -4.92
C ARG A 183 -8.28 12.44 -6.19
N GLY A 184 -7.65 13.60 -6.30
CA GLY A 184 -6.75 13.92 -7.42
C GLY A 184 -7.45 14.14 -8.77
N GLY A 185 -8.77 14.13 -8.81
CA GLY A 185 -9.57 14.35 -10.01
C GLY A 185 -11.06 14.30 -9.73
N GLU A 186 -11.85 14.67 -10.72
CA GLU A 186 -13.30 14.70 -10.62
C GLU A 186 -13.95 13.82 -11.68
N LEU A 187 -15.13 13.33 -11.36
CA LEU A 187 -16.01 12.68 -12.30
C LEU A 187 -16.67 13.71 -13.22
N THR A 188 -16.79 13.37 -14.49
CA THR A 188 -17.60 14.12 -15.45
C THR A 188 -19.08 14.00 -15.11
N GLU A 189 -19.92 14.89 -15.62
CA GLU A 189 -21.38 14.82 -15.41
C GLU A 189 -21.99 13.51 -15.96
N ILE A 190 -21.42 12.98 -17.04
CA ILE A 190 -21.84 11.68 -17.61
C ILE A 190 -21.52 10.55 -16.61
N GLU A 191 -20.33 10.54 -16.03
CA GLU A 191 -19.92 9.55 -15.05
C GLU A 191 -20.73 9.63 -13.75
N LYS A 192 -21.00 10.84 -13.27
CA LYS A 192 -21.89 11.05 -12.11
C LYS A 192 -23.28 10.49 -12.35
N SER A 193 -23.81 10.62 -13.57
CA SER A 193 -25.14 10.09 -13.92
C SER A 193 -25.21 8.55 -13.94
N GLN A 194 -24.07 7.86 -13.96
CA GLN A 194 -23.99 6.41 -13.96
C GLN A 194 -23.95 5.81 -12.55
N LEU A 195 -23.73 6.64 -11.53
CA LEU A 195 -23.75 6.22 -10.14
C LEU A 195 -25.18 6.01 -9.62
N PRO A 196 -25.37 5.23 -8.55
CA PRO A 196 -26.64 5.17 -7.86
C PRO A 196 -27.13 6.57 -7.47
N SER A 197 -28.42 6.85 -7.68
CA SER A 197 -29.00 8.20 -7.49
C SER A 197 -28.88 8.70 -6.02
N GLU A 198 -28.67 7.80 -5.09
CA GLU A 198 -28.52 8.09 -3.65
C GLU A 198 -27.05 8.21 -3.22
N ALA A 199 -26.09 7.96 -4.12
CA ALA A 199 -24.68 8.02 -3.79
C ALA A 199 -24.23 9.46 -3.48
N ILE A 200 -23.63 9.64 -2.32
CA ILE A 200 -23.01 10.91 -1.94
C ILE A 200 -21.62 10.98 -2.57
N ILE A 201 -21.33 12.02 -3.32
CA ILE A 201 -20.01 12.23 -3.94
C ILE A 201 -19.25 13.29 -3.14
N GLU A 202 -18.10 12.91 -2.62
CA GLU A 202 -17.17 13.82 -1.96
C GLU A 202 -15.88 13.95 -2.80
N ASN A 203 -15.51 15.17 -3.13
CA ASN A 203 -14.27 15.46 -3.83
C ASN A 203 -13.25 16.01 -2.84
N HIS A 204 -12.09 15.37 -2.78
CA HIS A 204 -10.96 15.81 -1.98
C HIS A 204 -9.88 16.37 -2.91
N GLU A 205 -9.44 17.58 -2.63
CA GLU A 205 -8.24 18.14 -3.24
C GLU A 205 -7.03 17.37 -2.71
N GLY A 206 -6.10 17.05 -3.60
CA GLY A 206 -4.91 16.26 -3.26
C GLY A 206 -5.16 14.75 -3.42
N GLY A 207 -4.38 14.15 -4.29
CA GLY A 207 -4.28 12.71 -4.47
C GLY A 207 -2.83 12.28 -4.30
N ASP A 208 -1.99 13.24 -3.86
CA ASP A 208 -0.57 12.99 -3.65
C ASP A 208 -0.36 12.09 -2.43
N HIS A 209 0.55 11.13 -2.56
CA HIS A 209 0.88 10.17 -1.52
C HIS A 209 1.18 10.77 -0.14
N PRO A 210 1.80 11.96 -0.01
CA PRO A 210 2.05 12.55 1.30
C PRO A 210 0.81 12.85 2.12
N ASP A 211 -0.27 13.34 1.50
CA ASP A 211 -1.52 13.66 2.22
C ASP A 211 -2.25 12.38 2.64
N THR A 212 -2.24 11.37 1.77
CA THR A 212 -2.80 10.06 2.06
C THR A 212 -2.01 9.38 3.18
N LEU A 213 -0.69 9.44 3.14
CA LEU A 213 0.19 8.95 4.20
C LEU A 213 -0.05 9.64 5.53
N LYS A 214 -0.26 10.96 5.52
CA LYS A 214 -0.58 11.71 6.73
C LYS A 214 -1.88 11.23 7.36
N ALA A 215 -2.94 11.06 6.57
CA ALA A 215 -4.21 10.53 7.03
C ALA A 215 -4.05 9.11 7.63
N CYS A 216 -3.28 8.25 6.97
CA CYS A 216 -3.00 6.90 7.46
C CYS A 216 -2.21 6.87 8.77
N LEU A 217 -1.22 7.75 8.94
CA LEU A 217 -0.47 7.87 10.19
C LEU A 217 -1.35 8.38 11.35
N GLU A 218 -2.27 9.30 11.06
CA GLU A 218 -3.21 9.85 12.05
C GLU A 218 -4.26 8.82 12.47
N THR A 219 -4.73 7.97 11.55
CA THR A 219 -5.77 6.96 11.82
C THR A 219 -5.21 5.64 12.35
N GLN A 220 -3.89 5.47 12.44
CA GLN A 220 -3.24 4.20 12.78
C GLN A 220 -3.76 3.04 11.93
N SER A 221 -3.99 3.28 10.66
CA SER A 221 -4.47 2.29 9.70
C SER A 221 -3.59 1.04 9.73
N SER A 222 -4.22 -0.11 9.79
CA SER A 222 -3.49 -1.37 9.77
C SER A 222 -3.22 -1.79 8.34
N PHE A 223 -1.96 -1.80 7.94
CA PHE A 223 -1.51 -2.27 6.63
C PHE A 223 -1.28 -3.78 6.64
N VAL A 224 -1.43 -4.41 5.48
CA VAL A 224 -1.05 -5.82 5.31
C VAL A 224 0.40 -5.89 4.89
N ASN A 225 1.27 -6.34 5.79
CA ASN A 225 2.69 -6.51 5.49
C ASN A 225 2.89 -7.70 4.56
N LEU A 226 3.49 -7.48 3.39
CA LEU A 226 3.86 -8.53 2.44
C LEU A 226 5.06 -9.37 2.91
N LEU A 227 5.84 -8.88 3.90
CA LEU A 227 6.96 -9.62 4.47
C LEU A 227 6.46 -10.69 5.48
N GLN A 228 5.69 -11.65 5.01
CA GLN A 228 5.17 -12.78 5.78
C GLN A 228 5.72 -14.11 5.28
N GLY A 229 5.62 -15.16 6.10
CA GLY A 229 6.04 -16.51 5.73
C GLY A 229 7.53 -16.55 5.38
N GLU A 230 7.86 -17.05 4.20
CA GLU A 230 9.23 -17.14 3.69
C GLU A 230 9.92 -15.78 3.47
N TYR A 231 9.12 -14.72 3.32
CA TYR A 231 9.61 -13.35 3.16
C TYR A 231 9.80 -12.61 4.48
N SER A 232 9.51 -13.24 5.62
CA SER A 232 9.66 -12.62 6.93
C SER A 232 11.09 -12.13 7.13
N ALA A 233 11.26 -10.84 7.34
CA ALA A 233 12.54 -10.25 7.66
C ALA A 233 12.81 -10.39 9.18
N PRO A 234 14.06 -10.64 9.62
CA PRO A 234 14.40 -10.50 11.02
C PRO A 234 14.16 -9.05 11.43
N LYS A 235 13.50 -8.86 12.57
CA LYS A 235 13.30 -7.50 13.10
C LYS A 235 14.67 -6.84 13.28
N ARG A 236 14.86 -5.71 12.64
CA ARG A 236 16.02 -4.86 12.85
C ARG A 236 16.04 -4.47 14.33
N SER A 237 17.12 -4.79 15.02
CA SER A 237 17.29 -4.29 16.39
C SER A 237 17.50 -2.79 16.28
N SER A 238 16.48 -2.00 16.61
CA SER A 238 16.69 -0.56 16.79
C SER A 238 17.80 -0.41 17.81
N HIS A 239 18.91 0.15 17.40
CA HIS A 239 19.98 0.50 18.33
C HIS A 239 19.46 1.65 19.21
N LYS A 240 18.77 1.30 20.29
CA LYS A 240 18.65 2.16 21.47
C LYS A 240 20.03 2.28 22.12
N GLY A 241 21.01 2.68 21.32
CA GLY A 241 22.39 2.87 21.72
C GLY A 241 22.59 4.26 22.30
N SER A 242 22.76 4.30 23.55
CA SER A 242 23.20 5.22 24.58
C SER A 242 24.14 6.38 24.22
N SER A 243 24.15 6.96 23.04
CA SER A 243 25.09 8.05 22.73
C SER A 243 24.52 9.34 22.14
N LEU A 244 23.22 9.47 21.95
CA LEU A 244 22.61 10.70 21.44
C LEU A 244 21.78 11.40 22.52
N LYS A 245 22.42 11.77 23.64
CA LYS A 245 21.81 12.63 24.67
C LYS A 245 21.60 14.09 24.25
N THR A 246 21.90 14.47 23.01
CA THR A 246 21.85 15.86 22.54
C THR A 246 20.92 16.14 21.37
N LEU A 247 20.42 15.14 20.68
CA LEU A 247 19.31 15.27 19.75
C LEU A 247 18.20 14.40 20.29
N GLY A 248 17.09 15.00 20.72
CA GLY A 248 15.97 14.28 21.32
C GLY A 248 15.63 13.06 20.46
N ALA A 249 15.42 11.90 21.12
CA ALA A 249 15.09 10.64 20.46
C ALA A 249 13.91 10.83 19.52
N LEU A 250 14.20 11.08 18.26
CA LEU A 250 13.23 11.25 17.19
C LEU A 250 12.95 9.85 16.65
N ALA A 251 11.83 9.29 17.05
CA ALA A 251 11.26 8.14 16.37
C ALA A 251 10.87 8.61 14.96
N ALA A 252 11.71 8.35 13.98
CA ALA A 252 11.49 8.72 12.59
C ALA A 252 11.20 7.46 11.78
N SER A 253 10.18 7.52 10.94
CA SER A 253 9.87 6.48 9.96
C SER A 253 10.07 7.05 8.55
N LEU A 254 10.78 6.31 7.72
CA LEU A 254 10.89 6.61 6.30
C LEU A 254 9.86 5.77 5.54
N VAL A 255 8.98 6.44 4.85
CA VAL A 255 7.97 5.82 3.99
C VAL A 255 8.33 6.09 2.55
N VAL A 256 8.40 5.05 1.76
CA VAL A 256 8.74 5.10 0.33
C VAL A 256 7.58 4.55 -0.47
N VAL A 257 7.08 5.32 -1.42
CA VAL A 257 6.04 4.88 -2.36
C VAL A 257 6.65 4.78 -3.74
N LEU A 258 6.48 3.63 -4.38
CA LEU A 258 6.93 3.44 -5.76
C LEU A 258 5.95 4.12 -6.72
N ILE A 259 6.51 4.89 -7.64
CA ILE A 259 5.77 5.45 -8.76
C ILE A 259 6.03 4.54 -9.95
N GLY A 260 4.98 3.95 -10.51
CA GLY A 260 5.02 3.17 -11.74
C GLY A 260 5.36 4.01 -12.96
#